data_fdde9e08eb32d6d361c9302900b9f127
#
_entry.id   fdde9e08eb32d6d361c9302900b9f127
#
_cell.length_a   1.000
_cell.length_b   1.000
_cell.length_c   1.000
_cell.angle_alpha   90.00
_cell.angle_beta   90.00
_cell.angle_gamma   90.00
#
_symmetry.space_group_name_H-M   'P 1'
#
loop_
_entity.id
_entity.type
_entity.pdbx_description
1 polymer ?
#
loop_
_entity_poly.entity_id
_entity_poly.type
_entity_poly.pdbx_seq_one_letter_code
_entity_poly.pdbx_strand_id
1 'polypeptide(L)'
;MADAMDESALRRALLLIATTGLALGLGVWRSGTGPLSPDTIWTVATLPVVVVLAISILRDFWIGRIGVDAIALVSMSAALLLGQALAAVVVAIMYAGGTVLEDFARGRAERNLRALTDRAPRVAHRKCAQGTETVPIEQVAVGDELLVRAGELLPVDGFLIDASAVLDESTVTGEPLPERRGTGDALRSGTVNAGEAFFMRASAIADNSTYAAIVRMVAAAQTAKAPFIRIADRFALLLLPVTLLLAGIAWRLSGDPIRGLAVLVVATPCPLILAAPVAFIGGVSRAARAGILMKGSAALEALAQIRTAIFDKTGTLTLGGAELIEIDVAPDRQADEVLRLLASLEQASHHVLADSIVRIARRRKLTLSQPCDVREHRGEGLKGLVNGMSVAAGSRPLVLGGGPLPGWAESAEKRHRSAQVLRVFVALDGRLAGIFTFGDAIREDAIETVGALRAVGVTRIVMLTGDDSAAAEKVSASLKFDAVFADATPAGKVETVEVEKATAPTMMVGDGINDAPALAAATVGVALGARGGTASSEAADVVVLTDSLQPVAEALRIAMRTRGIALQSIIVGLALSGAAMIAAAMGHLTPVAGALLQEGIDVAVILNALRALGEGRLGHSRK
;
A
#
# COMPACT_ATOMS: atom_id res chain seq x y z
N MET A 1 20.45 -9.00 -11.01
CA MET A 1 19.61 -9.01 -12.23
C MET A 1 20.16 -9.95 -13.29
N ALA A 2 21.45 -10.00 -13.57
CA ALA A 2 22.06 -10.96 -14.51
C ALA A 2 21.87 -12.43 -14.06
N ASP A 3 22.15 -12.76 -12.79
CA ASP A 3 21.98 -14.12 -12.25
C ASP A 3 20.51 -14.63 -12.31
N ALA A 4 19.53 -13.76 -12.07
CA ALA A 4 18.11 -14.16 -12.11
C ALA A 4 17.60 -14.37 -13.55
N MET A 5 18.16 -13.68 -14.53
CA MET A 5 17.85 -13.92 -15.96
C MET A 5 18.43 -15.24 -16.43
N ASP A 6 19.61 -15.62 -15.95
CA ASP A 6 20.28 -16.89 -16.29
C ASP A 6 19.52 -18.09 -15.72
N GLU A 7 19.02 -17.98 -14.48
CA GLU A 7 18.25 -19.03 -13.81
C GLU A 7 16.87 -19.27 -14.47
N SER A 8 16.18 -18.23 -14.92
CA SER A 8 14.90 -18.37 -15.63
C SER A 8 15.07 -18.97 -17.04
N ALA A 9 16.18 -18.68 -17.71
CA ALA A 9 16.54 -19.28 -18.99
C ALA A 9 16.84 -20.78 -18.83
N LEU A 10 17.57 -21.15 -17.78
CA LEU A 10 17.87 -22.55 -17.46
C LEU A 10 16.58 -23.35 -17.20
N ARG A 11 15.65 -22.82 -16.40
CA ARG A 11 14.34 -23.47 -16.12
C ARG A 11 13.54 -23.72 -17.39
N ARG A 12 13.47 -22.73 -18.30
CA ARG A 12 12.83 -22.88 -19.62
C ARG A 12 13.52 -23.91 -20.50
N ALA A 13 14.85 -23.96 -20.51
CA ALA A 13 15.61 -24.95 -21.25
C ALA A 13 15.33 -26.36 -20.75
N LEU A 14 15.29 -26.57 -19.42
CA LEU A 14 14.95 -27.87 -18.83
C LEU A 14 13.53 -28.33 -19.21
N LEU A 15 12.56 -27.42 -19.20
CA LEU A 15 11.18 -27.70 -19.62
C LEU A 15 11.14 -28.10 -21.11
N LEU A 16 11.88 -27.37 -21.98
CA LEU A 16 11.95 -27.70 -23.39
C LEU A 16 12.59 -29.08 -23.64
N ILE A 17 13.66 -29.42 -22.92
CA ILE A 17 14.32 -30.73 -23.03
C ILE A 17 13.36 -31.83 -22.61
N ALA A 18 12.68 -31.70 -21.47
CA ALA A 18 11.76 -32.71 -20.97
C ALA A 18 10.53 -32.90 -21.88
N THR A 19 9.91 -31.77 -22.36
CA THR A 19 8.76 -31.83 -23.26
C THR A 19 9.12 -32.38 -24.63
N THR A 20 10.28 -31.98 -25.19
CA THR A 20 10.77 -32.52 -26.45
C THR A 20 11.06 -34.01 -26.33
N GLY A 21 11.69 -34.46 -25.23
CA GLY A 21 11.97 -35.83 -24.96
C GLY A 21 10.69 -36.68 -24.82
N LEU A 22 9.67 -36.17 -24.14
CA LEU A 22 8.36 -36.82 -24.05
C LEU A 22 7.75 -36.99 -25.46
N ALA A 23 7.71 -35.95 -26.27
CA ALA A 23 7.13 -35.97 -27.60
C ALA A 23 7.86 -36.95 -28.53
N LEU A 24 9.19 -36.92 -28.53
CA LEU A 24 10.01 -37.85 -29.33
C LEU A 24 9.81 -39.32 -28.89
N GLY A 25 9.84 -39.57 -27.58
CA GLY A 25 9.60 -40.93 -27.06
C GLY A 25 8.21 -41.48 -27.41
N LEU A 26 7.18 -40.64 -27.32
CA LEU A 26 5.81 -41.00 -27.77
C LEU A 26 5.75 -41.23 -29.28
N GLY A 27 6.47 -40.44 -30.08
CA GLY A 27 6.59 -40.63 -31.52
C GLY A 27 7.19 -42.00 -31.86
N VAL A 28 8.30 -42.36 -31.23
CA VAL A 28 8.96 -43.68 -31.41
C VAL A 28 8.07 -44.83 -30.91
N TRP A 29 7.41 -44.64 -29.76
CA TRP A 29 6.48 -45.64 -29.21
C TRP A 29 5.32 -45.93 -30.18
N ARG A 30 4.77 -44.85 -30.79
CA ARG A 30 3.64 -44.98 -31.74
C ARG A 30 4.05 -45.58 -33.09
N SER A 31 5.24 -45.18 -33.60
CA SER A 31 5.72 -45.66 -34.91
C SER A 31 6.30 -47.07 -34.86
N GLY A 32 6.73 -47.53 -33.69
CA GLY A 32 7.45 -48.79 -33.53
C GLY A 32 8.83 -48.82 -34.22
N THR A 33 9.28 -47.70 -34.77
CA THR A 33 10.53 -47.58 -35.54
C THR A 33 11.39 -46.45 -34.96
N GLY A 34 12.65 -46.72 -34.64
CA GLY A 34 13.60 -45.74 -34.15
C GLY A 34 14.91 -46.39 -33.72
N PRO A 35 16.03 -45.65 -33.71
CA PRO A 35 17.34 -46.18 -33.30
C PRO A 35 17.46 -46.39 -31.79
N LEU A 36 16.57 -45.78 -30.98
CA LEU A 36 16.55 -45.83 -29.52
C LEU A 36 15.17 -46.25 -29.04
N SER A 37 15.13 -46.98 -27.91
CA SER A 37 13.85 -47.29 -27.27
C SER A 37 13.19 -46.03 -26.66
N PRO A 38 11.85 -45.94 -26.56
CA PRO A 38 11.15 -44.84 -25.90
C PRO A 38 11.67 -44.58 -24.48
N ASP A 39 11.91 -45.65 -23.71
CA ASP A 39 12.42 -45.55 -22.34
C ASP A 39 13.81 -44.92 -22.26
N THR A 40 14.68 -45.21 -23.25
CA THR A 40 16.01 -44.55 -23.33
C THR A 40 15.86 -43.04 -23.59
N ILE A 41 14.96 -42.66 -24.50
CA ILE A 41 14.72 -41.24 -24.82
C ILE A 41 14.19 -40.48 -23.58
N TRP A 42 13.20 -41.06 -22.89
CA TRP A 42 12.62 -40.46 -21.67
C TRP A 42 13.64 -40.39 -20.53
N THR A 43 14.48 -41.39 -20.36
CA THR A 43 15.55 -41.40 -19.37
C THR A 43 16.55 -40.28 -19.65
N VAL A 44 17.05 -40.19 -20.90
CA VAL A 44 18.01 -39.13 -21.29
C VAL A 44 17.41 -37.72 -21.13
N ALA A 45 16.14 -37.54 -21.42
CA ALA A 45 15.46 -36.26 -21.25
C ALA A 45 15.25 -35.88 -19.76
N THR A 46 15.13 -36.85 -18.87
CA THR A 46 14.94 -36.65 -17.42
C THR A 46 16.26 -36.31 -16.71
N LEU A 47 17.39 -36.93 -17.12
CA LEU A 47 18.68 -36.78 -16.46
C LEU A 47 19.14 -35.34 -16.22
N PRO A 48 19.06 -34.38 -17.19
CA PRO A 48 19.43 -33.00 -16.96
C PRO A 48 18.63 -32.35 -15.82
N VAL A 49 17.34 -32.63 -15.72
CA VAL A 49 16.45 -32.09 -14.66
C VAL A 49 16.88 -32.65 -13.30
N VAL A 50 17.13 -33.99 -13.21
CA VAL A 50 17.61 -34.63 -11.99
C VAL A 50 18.95 -34.07 -11.53
N VAL A 51 19.91 -33.88 -12.45
CA VAL A 51 21.24 -33.37 -12.13
C VAL A 51 21.17 -31.92 -11.64
N VAL A 52 20.46 -31.04 -12.36
CA VAL A 52 20.32 -29.65 -11.95
C VAL A 52 19.61 -29.54 -10.59
N LEU A 53 18.55 -30.32 -10.37
CA LEU A 53 17.84 -30.38 -9.12
C LEU A 53 18.71 -30.90 -7.97
N ALA A 54 19.48 -31.94 -8.19
CA ALA A 54 20.40 -32.48 -7.19
C ALA A 54 21.47 -31.46 -6.79
N ILE A 55 22.05 -30.74 -7.77
CA ILE A 55 23.02 -29.66 -7.52
C ILE A 55 22.36 -28.52 -6.72
N SER A 56 21.14 -28.12 -7.07
CA SER A 56 20.39 -27.09 -6.35
C SER A 56 20.16 -27.47 -4.90
N ILE A 57 19.68 -28.70 -4.64
CA ILE A 57 19.44 -29.21 -3.28
C ILE A 57 20.73 -29.28 -2.47
N LEU A 58 21.84 -29.76 -3.08
CA LEU A 58 23.15 -29.79 -2.41
C LEU A 58 23.62 -28.40 -2.04
N ARG A 59 23.48 -27.44 -2.95
CA ARG A 59 23.85 -26.03 -2.69
C ARG A 59 23.02 -25.45 -1.54
N ASP A 60 21.70 -25.66 -1.55
CA ASP A 60 20.79 -25.18 -0.51
C ASP A 60 21.07 -25.82 0.85
N PHE A 61 21.42 -27.11 0.87
CA PHE A 61 21.82 -27.81 2.09
C PHE A 61 23.12 -27.20 2.69
N TRP A 62 24.11 -26.85 1.85
CA TRP A 62 25.34 -26.21 2.31
C TRP A 62 25.11 -24.81 2.90
N ILE A 63 24.04 -24.13 2.48
CA ILE A 63 23.64 -22.79 2.97
C ILE A 63 22.70 -22.94 4.18
N GLY A 64 22.41 -24.16 4.65
CA GLY A 64 21.50 -24.43 5.77
C GLY A 64 20.02 -24.29 5.42
N ARG A 65 19.67 -24.33 4.13
CA ARG A 65 18.29 -24.33 3.65
C ARG A 65 17.92 -25.74 3.19
N ILE A 66 16.87 -26.31 3.75
CA ILE A 66 16.34 -27.60 3.29
C ILE A 66 15.22 -27.27 2.30
N GLY A 67 15.44 -27.55 1.02
CA GLY A 67 14.46 -27.36 -0.04
C GLY A 67 13.39 -28.45 -0.02
N VAL A 68 12.18 -28.11 -0.38
CA VAL A 68 11.02 -29.02 -0.49
C VAL A 68 11.08 -29.84 -1.77
N ASP A 69 11.94 -29.45 -2.68
CA ASP A 69 12.14 -30.07 -4.00
C ASP A 69 12.76 -31.49 -3.91
N ALA A 70 13.18 -31.90 -2.71
CA ALA A 70 13.72 -33.23 -2.46
C ALA A 70 12.71 -34.36 -2.80
N ILE A 71 11.39 -34.12 -2.65
CA ILE A 71 10.36 -35.11 -3.05
C ILE A 71 10.40 -35.34 -4.56
N ALA A 72 10.51 -34.29 -5.36
CA ALA A 72 10.60 -34.40 -6.82
C ALA A 72 11.87 -35.16 -7.25
N LEU A 73 13.02 -34.87 -6.61
CA LEU A 73 14.26 -35.58 -6.86
C LEU A 73 14.14 -37.08 -6.54
N VAL A 74 13.59 -37.41 -5.36
CA VAL A 74 13.36 -38.79 -4.93
C VAL A 74 12.38 -39.50 -5.88
N SER A 75 11.29 -38.84 -6.28
CA SER A 75 10.27 -39.40 -7.18
C SER A 75 10.85 -39.71 -8.57
N MET A 76 11.59 -38.77 -9.18
CA MET A 76 12.23 -38.98 -10.49
C MET A 76 13.30 -40.06 -10.42
N SER A 77 14.14 -40.05 -9.39
CA SER A 77 15.19 -41.05 -9.22
C SER A 77 14.59 -42.47 -8.99
N ALA A 78 13.57 -42.59 -8.14
CA ALA A 78 12.86 -43.82 -7.92
C ALA A 78 12.16 -44.35 -9.18
N ALA A 79 11.55 -43.45 -9.97
CA ALA A 79 10.91 -43.79 -11.24
C ALA A 79 11.92 -44.35 -12.25
N LEU A 80 13.10 -43.76 -12.38
CA LEU A 80 14.17 -44.26 -13.26
C LEU A 80 14.69 -45.61 -12.77
N LEU A 81 14.93 -45.80 -11.47
CA LEU A 81 15.41 -47.03 -10.89
C LEU A 81 14.42 -48.19 -11.02
N LEU A 82 13.12 -47.91 -11.00
CA LEU A 82 12.04 -48.88 -11.17
C LEU A 82 11.65 -49.11 -12.64
N GLY A 83 12.40 -48.55 -13.60
CA GLY A 83 12.11 -48.71 -15.03
C GLY A 83 10.85 -47.98 -15.51
N GLN A 84 10.36 -47.01 -14.76
CA GLN A 84 9.19 -46.19 -15.10
C GLN A 84 9.61 -44.89 -15.77
N ALA A 85 10.33 -44.96 -16.89
CA ALA A 85 10.93 -43.79 -17.57
C ALA A 85 9.89 -42.78 -18.03
N LEU A 86 8.70 -43.22 -18.46
CA LEU A 86 7.59 -42.34 -18.79
C LEU A 86 7.11 -41.52 -17.56
N ALA A 87 6.98 -42.15 -16.40
CA ALA A 87 6.62 -41.45 -15.18
C ALA A 87 7.71 -40.45 -14.79
N ALA A 88 8.98 -40.79 -14.92
CA ALA A 88 10.10 -39.92 -14.61
C ALA A 88 10.10 -38.65 -15.47
N VAL A 89 9.91 -38.74 -16.79
CA VAL A 89 9.86 -37.57 -17.68
C VAL A 89 8.62 -36.70 -17.44
N VAL A 90 7.48 -37.30 -17.09
CA VAL A 90 6.28 -36.56 -16.73
C VAL A 90 6.50 -35.77 -15.44
N VAL A 91 7.11 -36.36 -14.40
CA VAL A 91 7.48 -35.66 -13.16
C VAL A 91 8.52 -34.56 -13.45
N ALA A 92 9.47 -34.78 -14.37
CA ALA A 92 10.43 -33.76 -14.78
C ALA A 92 9.74 -32.56 -15.45
N ILE A 93 8.72 -32.81 -16.28
CA ILE A 93 7.90 -31.75 -16.89
C ILE A 93 7.09 -31.01 -15.83
N MET A 94 6.47 -31.73 -14.90
CA MET A 94 5.75 -31.12 -13.77
C MET A 94 6.66 -30.18 -12.98
N TYR A 95 7.84 -30.63 -12.58
CA TYR A 95 8.80 -29.84 -11.82
C TYR A 95 9.25 -28.59 -12.61
N ALA A 96 9.74 -28.79 -13.84
CA ALA A 96 10.22 -27.68 -14.67
C ALA A 96 9.06 -26.74 -15.11
N GLY A 97 7.88 -27.30 -15.41
CA GLY A 97 6.67 -26.53 -15.73
C GLY A 97 6.15 -25.76 -14.55
N GLY A 98 6.11 -26.39 -13.36
CA GLY A 98 5.71 -25.76 -12.10
C GLY A 98 6.58 -24.52 -11.78
N THR A 99 7.92 -24.65 -11.90
CA THR A 99 8.83 -23.51 -11.67
C THR A 99 8.65 -22.38 -12.69
N VAL A 100 8.40 -22.68 -13.97
CA VAL A 100 8.09 -21.69 -15.01
C VAL A 100 6.74 -21.03 -14.74
N LEU A 101 5.73 -21.78 -14.32
CA LEU A 101 4.42 -21.26 -13.97
C LEU A 101 4.48 -20.37 -12.70
N GLU A 102 5.31 -20.73 -11.73
CA GLU A 102 5.60 -19.89 -10.56
C GLU A 102 6.19 -18.54 -10.97
N ASP A 103 7.25 -18.56 -11.81
CA ASP A 103 7.89 -17.35 -12.31
C ASP A 103 6.90 -16.47 -13.09
N PHE A 104 6.02 -17.08 -13.89
CA PHE A 104 4.96 -16.36 -14.59
C PHE A 104 3.93 -15.74 -13.64
N ALA A 105 3.44 -16.52 -12.67
CA ALA A 105 2.44 -16.06 -11.71
C ALA A 105 3.00 -14.93 -10.81
N ARG A 106 4.24 -15.09 -10.33
CA ARG A 106 4.96 -14.05 -9.58
C ARG A 106 5.17 -12.81 -10.42
N GLY A 107 5.69 -12.94 -11.63
CA GLY A 107 5.88 -11.81 -12.55
C GLY A 107 4.57 -11.11 -12.92
N ARG A 108 3.47 -11.85 -13.02
CA ARG A 108 2.12 -11.28 -13.23
C ARG A 108 1.67 -10.48 -12.00
N ALA A 109 1.88 -11.00 -10.81
CA ALA A 109 1.53 -10.33 -9.56
C ALA A 109 2.37 -9.09 -9.30
N GLU A 110 3.68 -9.10 -9.63
CA GLU A 110 4.61 -7.98 -9.46
C GLU A 110 4.52 -6.91 -10.53
N ARG A 111 3.88 -7.15 -11.66
CA ARG A 111 3.89 -6.25 -12.82
C ARG A 111 3.48 -4.82 -12.49
N ASN A 112 2.46 -4.64 -11.66
CA ASN A 112 1.98 -3.31 -11.28
C ASN A 112 2.96 -2.59 -10.33
N LEU A 113 3.65 -3.35 -9.46
CA LEU A 113 4.67 -2.80 -8.57
C LEU A 113 5.90 -2.36 -9.38
N ARG A 114 6.33 -3.15 -10.37
CA ARG A 114 7.43 -2.77 -11.26
C ARG A 114 7.09 -1.54 -12.10
N ALA A 115 5.86 -1.41 -12.57
CA ALA A 115 5.43 -0.23 -13.33
C ALA A 115 5.57 1.07 -12.53
N LEU A 116 5.48 1.03 -11.20
CA LEU A 116 5.72 2.19 -10.33
C LEU A 116 7.23 2.52 -10.22
N THR A 117 8.11 1.52 -10.27
CA THR A 117 9.56 1.75 -10.16
C THR A 117 10.21 2.11 -11.50
N ASP A 118 9.71 1.57 -12.61
CA ASP A 118 10.29 1.75 -13.94
C ASP A 118 10.07 3.16 -14.51
N ARG A 119 9.07 3.89 -13.99
CA ARG A 119 8.73 5.27 -14.39
C ARG A 119 9.48 6.34 -13.61
N ALA A 120 10.36 5.99 -12.68
CA ALA A 120 11.11 6.97 -11.88
C ALA A 120 11.80 8.01 -12.77
N PRO A 121 11.61 9.31 -12.53
CA PRO A 121 12.35 10.36 -13.25
C PRO A 121 13.85 10.17 -13.05
N ARG A 122 14.63 10.30 -14.10
CA ARG A 122 16.11 10.19 -14.03
C ARG A 122 16.79 11.52 -14.26
N VAL A 123 16.08 12.48 -14.82
CA VAL A 123 16.59 13.82 -15.15
C VAL A 123 15.58 14.87 -14.74
N ALA A 124 16.07 16.09 -14.50
CA ALA A 124 15.28 17.28 -14.28
C ALA A 124 15.76 18.42 -15.19
N HIS A 125 14.88 19.35 -15.54
CA HIS A 125 15.20 20.51 -16.35
C HIS A 125 15.33 21.73 -15.45
N ARG A 126 16.57 22.04 -15.02
CA ARG A 126 16.85 23.17 -14.12
C ARG A 126 16.99 24.47 -14.90
N LYS A 127 16.36 25.53 -14.40
CA LYS A 127 16.49 26.87 -14.95
C LYS A 127 17.85 27.46 -14.57
N CYS A 128 18.54 28.02 -15.56
CA CYS A 128 19.82 28.71 -15.40
C CYS A 128 19.77 30.08 -16.09
N ALA A 129 20.81 30.89 -15.93
CA ALA A 129 20.87 32.26 -16.49
C ALA A 129 20.75 32.29 -18.03
N GLN A 130 21.08 31.19 -18.72
CA GLN A 130 21.08 31.10 -20.19
C GLN A 130 19.93 30.25 -20.74
N GLY A 131 18.92 29.89 -19.92
CA GLY A 131 17.78 29.05 -20.32
C GLY A 131 17.54 27.90 -19.35
N THR A 132 17.33 26.67 -19.86
CA THR A 132 17.15 25.45 -19.06
C THR A 132 18.24 24.43 -19.40
N GLU A 133 18.84 23.82 -18.39
CA GLU A 133 19.77 22.72 -18.52
C GLU A 133 19.15 21.41 -18.03
N THR A 134 19.50 20.30 -18.66
CA THR A 134 19.07 18.97 -18.21
C THR A 134 20.14 18.39 -17.30
N VAL A 135 19.77 18.11 -16.05
CA VAL A 135 20.66 17.56 -15.02
C VAL A 135 20.13 16.21 -14.53
N PRO A 136 21.02 15.29 -14.09
CA PRO A 136 20.60 14.11 -13.34
C PRO A 136 19.79 14.53 -12.10
N ILE A 137 18.77 13.73 -11.76
CA ILE A 137 17.86 14.07 -10.65
C ILE A 137 18.59 14.20 -9.31
N GLU A 138 19.68 13.47 -9.13
CA GLU A 138 20.52 13.47 -7.92
C GLU A 138 21.24 14.82 -7.72
N GLN A 139 21.33 15.64 -8.75
CA GLN A 139 21.95 16.98 -8.70
C GLN A 139 20.95 18.10 -8.40
N VAL A 140 19.68 17.77 -8.25
CA VAL A 140 18.65 18.76 -7.88
C VAL A 140 18.78 19.13 -6.39
N ALA A 141 18.89 20.41 -6.12
CA ALA A 141 18.94 20.97 -4.77
C ALA A 141 17.61 21.62 -4.39
N VAL A 142 17.36 21.72 -3.08
CA VAL A 142 16.20 22.47 -2.55
C VAL A 142 16.34 23.94 -2.96
N GLY A 143 15.27 24.48 -3.53
CA GLY A 143 15.23 25.86 -4.03
C GLY A 143 15.47 25.99 -5.52
N ASP A 144 15.94 24.96 -6.21
CA ASP A 144 16.10 24.96 -7.67
C ASP A 144 14.75 25.22 -8.37
N GLU A 145 14.77 26.06 -9.41
CA GLU A 145 13.62 26.25 -10.29
C GLU A 145 13.70 25.23 -11.45
N LEU A 146 12.67 24.38 -11.53
CA LEU A 146 12.60 23.28 -12.48
C LEU A 146 11.46 23.49 -13.46
N LEU A 147 11.74 23.29 -14.76
CA LEU A 147 10.74 23.24 -15.81
C LEU A 147 10.17 21.83 -15.93
N VAL A 148 8.86 21.69 -15.86
CA VAL A 148 8.15 20.44 -16.10
C VAL A 148 7.32 20.59 -17.38
N ARG A 149 7.65 19.80 -18.40
CA ARG A 149 6.99 19.84 -19.70
C ARG A 149 5.69 19.05 -19.68
N ALA A 150 4.82 19.33 -20.65
CA ALA A 150 3.59 18.56 -20.84
C ALA A 150 3.89 17.05 -21.01
N GLY A 151 3.21 16.20 -20.26
CA GLY A 151 3.40 14.75 -20.25
C GLY A 151 4.60 14.25 -19.43
N GLU A 152 5.42 15.14 -18.85
CA GLU A 152 6.53 14.74 -17.98
C GLU A 152 6.06 14.49 -16.54
N LEU A 153 6.77 13.58 -15.87
CA LEU A 153 6.64 13.37 -14.43
C LEU A 153 7.37 14.47 -13.66
N LEU A 154 6.78 14.95 -12.58
CA LEU A 154 7.43 15.86 -11.66
C LEU A 154 8.63 15.15 -11.01
N PRO A 155 9.85 15.74 -11.14
CA PRO A 155 11.08 15.05 -10.73
C PRO A 155 11.22 14.94 -9.22
N VAL A 156 10.91 16.00 -8.48
CA VAL A 156 10.99 16.09 -7.02
C VAL A 156 9.76 16.80 -6.47
N ASP A 157 9.55 16.77 -5.16
CA ASP A 157 8.50 17.55 -4.53
C ASP A 157 8.85 19.05 -4.56
N GLY A 158 7.84 19.91 -4.67
CA GLY A 158 8.05 21.34 -4.77
C GLY A 158 6.79 22.18 -4.66
N PHE A 159 6.89 23.44 -5.04
CA PHE A 159 5.79 24.40 -5.09
C PHE A 159 5.65 24.98 -6.48
N LEU A 160 4.40 25.17 -6.95
CA LEU A 160 4.13 25.80 -8.23
C LEU A 160 4.55 27.27 -8.23
N ILE A 161 5.33 27.69 -9.23
CA ILE A 161 5.72 29.09 -9.43
C ILE A 161 4.71 29.79 -10.35
N ASP A 162 4.29 29.14 -11.41
CA ASP A 162 3.39 29.70 -12.41
C ASP A 162 1.95 29.83 -11.91
N ALA A 163 1.12 30.56 -12.65
CA ALA A 163 -0.25 30.88 -12.26
C ALA A 163 -1.15 29.64 -12.07
N SER A 164 -0.96 28.62 -12.88
CA SER A 164 -1.70 27.36 -12.75
C SER A 164 -1.00 26.20 -13.47
N ALA A 165 -1.18 24.99 -12.95
CA ALA A 165 -0.79 23.72 -13.58
C ALA A 165 -1.96 22.74 -13.52
N VAL A 166 -2.02 21.79 -14.47
CA VAL A 166 -2.98 20.69 -14.46
C VAL A 166 -2.19 19.40 -14.28
N LEU A 167 -2.47 18.67 -13.21
CA LEU A 167 -1.71 17.49 -12.80
C LEU A 167 -2.60 16.24 -12.80
N ASP A 168 -2.10 15.18 -13.40
CA ASP A 168 -2.67 13.83 -13.28
C ASP A 168 -1.93 13.10 -12.15
N GLU A 169 -2.60 12.96 -11.03
CA GLU A 169 -2.10 12.28 -9.84
C GLU A 169 -2.48 10.78 -9.82
N SER A 170 -3.11 10.25 -10.86
CA SER A 170 -3.61 8.87 -10.93
C SER A 170 -2.54 7.81 -10.70
N THR A 171 -1.30 8.10 -11.08
CA THR A 171 -0.16 7.20 -10.86
C THR A 171 0.30 7.15 -9.40
N VAL A 172 0.00 8.17 -8.60
CA VAL A 172 0.40 8.29 -7.19
C VAL A 172 -0.79 8.04 -6.28
N THR A 173 -1.92 8.71 -6.51
CA THR A 173 -3.11 8.63 -5.64
C THR A 173 -4.14 7.61 -6.11
N GLY A 174 -4.12 7.21 -7.37
CA GLY A 174 -5.14 6.36 -7.99
C GLY A 174 -6.40 7.10 -8.42
N GLU A 175 -6.50 8.41 -8.21
CA GLU A 175 -7.64 9.24 -8.62
C GLU A 175 -7.57 9.57 -10.12
N PRO A 176 -8.61 9.26 -10.92
CA PRO A 176 -8.49 9.33 -12.38
C PRO A 176 -8.68 10.73 -12.98
N LEU A 177 -9.06 11.73 -12.18
CA LEU A 177 -9.34 13.07 -12.68
C LEU A 177 -8.16 14.00 -12.47
N PRO A 178 -7.64 14.67 -13.53
CA PRO A 178 -6.60 15.68 -13.39
C PRO A 178 -7.07 16.87 -12.53
N GLU A 179 -6.23 17.28 -11.59
CA GLU A 179 -6.48 18.41 -10.71
C GLU A 179 -5.75 19.67 -11.15
N ARG A 180 -6.40 20.82 -10.94
CA ARG A 180 -5.80 22.13 -11.20
C ARG A 180 -5.17 22.69 -9.93
N ARG A 181 -3.88 23.03 -10.01
CA ARG A 181 -3.08 23.65 -8.95
C ARG A 181 -2.82 25.12 -9.28
N GLY A 182 -2.73 25.97 -8.25
CA GLY A 182 -2.44 27.40 -8.36
C GLY A 182 -1.04 27.74 -7.83
N THR A 183 -0.61 28.97 -8.06
CA THR A 183 0.70 29.47 -7.57
C THR A 183 0.86 29.23 -6.07
N GLY A 184 1.98 28.64 -5.67
CA GLY A 184 2.29 28.33 -4.28
C GLY A 184 1.71 27.00 -3.77
N ASP A 185 0.89 26.31 -4.56
CA ASP A 185 0.40 24.98 -4.18
C ASP A 185 1.53 23.97 -4.17
N ALA A 186 1.48 23.05 -3.21
CA ALA A 186 2.43 21.96 -3.10
C ALA A 186 2.23 20.94 -4.23
N LEU A 187 3.32 20.55 -4.86
CA LEU A 187 3.39 19.59 -5.95
C LEU A 187 4.17 18.35 -5.50
N ARG A 188 3.65 17.17 -5.83
CA ARG A 188 4.24 15.88 -5.47
C ARG A 188 5.01 15.28 -6.63
N SER A 189 6.22 14.77 -6.36
CA SER A 189 6.98 14.00 -7.35
C SER A 189 6.23 12.76 -7.80
N GLY A 190 6.44 12.37 -9.07
CA GLY A 190 5.76 11.21 -9.67
C GLY A 190 4.37 11.48 -10.22
N THR A 191 3.79 12.69 -10.04
CA THR A 191 2.59 13.12 -10.77
C THR A 191 2.95 13.53 -12.19
N VAL A 192 2.00 13.40 -13.13
CA VAL A 192 2.20 13.76 -14.53
C VAL A 192 1.66 15.16 -14.80
N ASN A 193 2.42 16.00 -15.48
CA ASN A 193 1.88 17.25 -16.01
C ASN A 193 0.91 16.96 -17.17
N ALA A 194 -0.39 17.09 -16.91
CA ALA A 194 -1.45 16.90 -17.90
C ALA A 194 -1.84 18.19 -18.67
N GLY A 195 -1.17 19.30 -18.38
CA GLY A 195 -1.41 20.61 -18.97
C GLY A 195 -0.23 21.14 -19.78
N GLU A 196 -0.08 22.46 -19.78
CA GLU A 196 1.05 23.16 -20.40
C GLU A 196 2.31 23.05 -19.52
N ALA A 197 3.48 23.35 -20.09
CA ALA A 197 4.74 23.38 -19.35
C ALA A 197 4.69 24.50 -18.28
N PHE A 198 5.22 24.21 -17.09
CA PHE A 198 5.25 25.15 -15.97
C PHE A 198 6.57 25.06 -15.21
N PHE A 199 6.86 26.10 -14.45
CA PHE A 199 7.97 26.14 -13.50
C PHE A 199 7.51 25.82 -12.09
N MET A 200 8.32 24.99 -11.41
CA MET A 200 8.17 24.69 -10.00
C MET A 200 9.47 24.97 -9.24
N ARG A 201 9.37 25.22 -7.92
CA ARG A 201 10.53 25.32 -7.03
C ARG A 201 10.65 24.06 -6.21
N ALA A 202 11.81 23.39 -6.28
CA ALA A 202 12.07 22.17 -5.53
C ALA A 202 12.03 22.44 -4.02
N SER A 203 11.28 21.62 -3.28
CA SER A 203 11.23 21.62 -1.80
C SER A 203 11.98 20.45 -1.17
N ALA A 204 12.31 19.44 -1.96
CA ALA A 204 13.04 18.24 -1.53
C ALA A 204 14.11 17.86 -2.56
N ILE A 205 15.15 17.16 -2.11
CA ILE A 205 16.10 16.47 -2.98
C ILE A 205 15.50 15.13 -3.46
N ALA A 206 16.10 14.53 -4.49
CA ALA A 206 15.62 13.29 -5.10
C ALA A 206 15.36 12.17 -4.07
N ASP A 207 16.32 11.88 -3.20
CA ASP A 207 16.23 10.80 -2.21
C ASP A 207 15.13 11.02 -1.15
N ASN A 208 14.78 12.25 -0.87
CA ASN A 208 13.77 12.64 0.12
C ASN A 208 12.42 12.95 -0.52
N SER A 209 12.26 12.74 -1.82
CA SER A 209 11.02 12.97 -2.55
C SER A 209 9.95 11.92 -2.23
N THR A 210 8.68 12.29 -2.38
CA THR A 210 7.54 11.38 -2.23
C THR A 210 7.69 10.14 -3.12
N TYR A 211 8.14 10.33 -4.36
CA TYR A 211 8.33 9.22 -5.29
C TYR A 211 9.45 8.27 -4.87
N ALA A 212 10.56 8.79 -4.34
CA ALA A 212 11.64 7.96 -3.81
C ALA A 212 11.17 7.11 -2.62
N ALA A 213 10.32 7.67 -1.75
CA ALA A 213 9.70 6.91 -0.67
C ALA A 213 8.82 5.77 -1.20
N ILE A 214 8.01 6.02 -2.24
CA ILE A 214 7.21 4.99 -2.93
C ILE A 214 8.11 3.88 -3.46
N VAL A 215 9.19 4.22 -4.17
CA VAL A 215 10.14 3.24 -4.74
C VAL A 215 10.79 2.40 -3.65
N ARG A 216 11.23 3.01 -2.53
CA ARG A 216 11.79 2.28 -1.38
C ARG A 216 10.78 1.31 -0.76
N MET A 217 9.53 1.73 -0.58
CA MET A 217 8.47 0.86 -0.04
C MET A 217 8.16 -0.31 -0.97
N VAL A 218 8.10 -0.08 -2.28
CA VAL A 218 7.89 -1.15 -3.27
C VAL A 218 9.06 -2.14 -3.26
N ALA A 219 10.30 -1.66 -3.16
CA ALA A 219 11.48 -2.52 -3.04
C ALA A 219 11.46 -3.36 -1.75
N ALA A 220 11.11 -2.74 -0.60
CA ALA A 220 10.94 -3.45 0.66
C ALA A 220 9.81 -4.50 0.58
N ALA A 221 8.72 -4.17 -0.13
CA ALA A 221 7.58 -5.08 -0.32
C ALA A 221 7.96 -6.36 -1.07
N GLN A 222 8.93 -6.30 -1.98
CA GLN A 222 9.39 -7.47 -2.74
C GLN A 222 10.25 -8.43 -1.91
N THR A 223 10.90 -7.96 -0.85
CA THR A 223 11.85 -8.76 -0.04
C THR A 223 11.23 -9.34 1.23
N ALA A 224 10.20 -8.73 1.80
CA ALA A 224 9.59 -9.14 3.05
C ALA A 224 8.64 -10.33 2.87
N LYS A 225 8.99 -11.49 3.45
CA LYS A 225 8.11 -12.68 3.48
C LYS A 225 7.09 -12.61 4.61
N ALA A 226 5.82 -12.87 4.31
CA ALA A 226 4.76 -13.01 5.30
C ALA A 226 5.04 -14.14 6.31
N PRO A 227 4.69 -13.99 7.60
CA PRO A 227 4.80 -15.06 8.59
C PRO A 227 4.10 -16.35 8.17
N PHE A 228 2.95 -16.25 7.52
CA PHE A 228 2.18 -17.38 6.99
C PHE A 228 2.96 -18.16 5.93
N ILE A 229 3.72 -17.50 5.07
CA ILE A 229 4.59 -18.16 4.08
C ILE A 229 5.66 -18.97 4.80
N ARG A 230 6.24 -18.44 5.89
CA ARG A 230 7.24 -19.16 6.70
C ARG A 230 6.66 -20.38 7.41
N ILE A 231 5.39 -20.32 7.82
CA ILE A 231 4.68 -21.47 8.39
C ILE A 231 4.44 -22.53 7.30
N ALA A 232 3.98 -22.10 6.12
CA ALA A 232 3.80 -22.99 4.97
C ALA A 232 5.09 -23.72 4.59
N ASP A 233 6.22 -23.01 4.57
CA ASP A 233 7.55 -23.61 4.32
C ASP A 233 7.90 -24.68 5.38
N ARG A 234 7.58 -24.46 6.67
CA ARG A 234 7.81 -25.47 7.74
C ARG A 234 6.93 -26.71 7.60
N PHE A 235 5.65 -26.51 7.24
CA PHE A 235 4.74 -27.65 6.99
C PHE A 235 5.17 -28.46 5.78
N ALA A 236 5.68 -27.81 4.75
CA ALA A 236 6.21 -28.48 3.58
C ALA A 236 7.44 -29.37 3.91
N LEU A 237 8.30 -28.95 4.84
CA LEU A 237 9.41 -29.77 5.36
C LEU A 237 8.91 -31.00 6.14
N LEU A 238 7.82 -30.88 6.89
CA LEU A 238 7.21 -32.01 7.61
C LEU A 238 6.56 -33.00 6.63
N LEU A 239 6.11 -32.55 5.48
CA LEU A 239 5.46 -33.40 4.49
C LEU A 239 6.41 -34.46 3.90
N LEU A 240 7.71 -34.15 3.75
CA LEU A 240 8.71 -35.08 3.21
C LEU A 240 8.79 -36.40 3.99
N PRO A 241 9.05 -36.40 5.32
CA PRO A 241 9.10 -37.66 6.07
C PRO A 241 7.75 -38.37 6.13
N VAL A 242 6.63 -37.64 6.18
CA VAL A 242 5.28 -38.23 6.14
C VAL A 242 5.03 -38.92 4.81
N THR A 243 5.40 -38.31 3.70
CA THR A 243 5.26 -38.91 2.36
C THR A 243 6.11 -40.15 2.19
N LEU A 244 7.38 -40.08 2.62
CA LEU A 244 8.27 -41.26 2.56
C LEU A 244 7.74 -42.43 3.40
N LEU A 245 7.19 -42.13 4.58
CA LEU A 245 6.56 -43.12 5.43
C LEU A 245 5.34 -43.76 4.75
N LEU A 246 4.43 -42.95 4.21
CA LEU A 246 3.23 -43.44 3.50
C LEU A 246 3.59 -44.24 2.26
N ALA A 247 4.55 -43.77 1.46
CA ALA A 247 5.06 -44.50 0.31
C ALA A 247 5.68 -45.85 0.71
N GLY A 248 6.48 -45.87 1.79
CA GLY A 248 7.04 -47.10 2.36
C GLY A 248 5.99 -48.08 2.88
N ILE A 249 4.96 -47.60 3.57
CA ILE A 249 3.81 -48.39 4.03
C ILE A 249 3.04 -48.95 2.83
N ALA A 250 2.72 -48.13 1.83
CA ALA A 250 2.01 -48.54 0.62
C ALA A 250 2.79 -49.66 -0.12
N TRP A 251 4.09 -49.49 -0.28
CA TRP A 251 4.97 -50.53 -0.85
C TRP A 251 4.99 -51.78 -0.01
N ARG A 252 5.25 -51.66 1.30
CA ARG A 252 5.39 -52.83 2.21
C ARG A 252 4.11 -53.67 2.31
N LEU A 253 2.95 -53.00 2.35
CA LEU A 253 1.65 -53.69 2.45
C LEU A 253 1.20 -54.33 1.12
N SER A 254 1.51 -53.70 0.00
CA SER A 254 1.11 -54.17 -1.33
C SER A 254 2.10 -55.16 -1.94
N GLY A 255 3.35 -55.16 -1.52
CA GLY A 255 4.45 -55.86 -2.18
C GLY A 255 4.87 -55.24 -3.53
N ASP A 256 4.21 -54.15 -3.98
CA ASP A 256 4.45 -53.50 -5.25
C ASP A 256 5.11 -52.14 -5.06
N PRO A 257 6.39 -51.97 -5.48
CA PRO A 257 7.10 -50.70 -5.35
C PRO A 257 6.48 -49.57 -6.20
N ILE A 258 5.71 -49.90 -7.25
CA ILE A 258 5.05 -48.91 -8.12
C ILE A 258 3.98 -48.15 -7.36
N ARG A 259 3.31 -48.77 -6.36
CA ARG A 259 2.37 -48.03 -5.48
C ARG A 259 3.07 -47.02 -4.60
N GLY A 260 4.24 -47.38 -4.05
CA GLY A 260 5.07 -46.41 -3.32
C GLY A 260 5.49 -45.24 -4.19
N LEU A 261 5.90 -45.54 -5.43
CA LEU A 261 6.23 -44.50 -6.42
C LEU A 261 5.04 -43.59 -6.74
N ALA A 262 3.84 -44.16 -6.93
CA ALA A 262 2.63 -43.39 -7.22
C ALA A 262 2.30 -42.40 -6.07
N VAL A 263 2.47 -42.83 -4.80
CA VAL A 263 2.32 -41.94 -3.63
C VAL A 263 3.35 -40.82 -3.64
N LEU A 264 4.63 -41.13 -3.93
CA LEU A 264 5.70 -40.11 -3.99
C LEU A 264 5.45 -39.06 -5.07
N VAL A 265 4.97 -39.49 -6.24
CA VAL A 265 4.70 -38.59 -7.37
C VAL A 265 3.55 -37.62 -7.07
N VAL A 266 2.48 -38.09 -6.41
CA VAL A 266 1.32 -37.27 -6.06
C VAL A 266 1.59 -36.32 -4.88
N ALA A 267 2.56 -36.64 -4.05
CA ALA A 267 2.80 -35.91 -2.79
C ALA A 267 3.58 -34.62 -2.92
N THR A 268 3.73 -34.05 -4.12
CA THR A 268 4.46 -32.79 -4.31
C THR A 268 3.73 -31.64 -3.61
N PRO A 269 4.42 -30.85 -2.74
CA PRO A 269 3.79 -29.81 -1.92
C PRO A 269 3.58 -28.47 -2.65
N CYS A 270 3.56 -28.46 -3.98
CA CYS A 270 3.45 -27.25 -4.80
C CYS A 270 2.29 -26.32 -4.40
N PRO A 271 1.05 -26.81 -4.07
CA PRO A 271 -0.03 -25.93 -3.67
C PRO A 271 0.29 -25.11 -2.42
N LEU A 272 1.01 -25.69 -1.47
CA LEU A 272 1.38 -25.05 -0.21
C LEU A 272 2.43 -23.97 -0.43
N ILE A 273 3.40 -24.22 -1.32
CA ILE A 273 4.55 -23.33 -1.54
C ILE A 273 4.18 -22.16 -2.43
N LEU A 274 3.34 -22.37 -3.45
CA LEU A 274 3.05 -21.39 -4.50
C LEU A 274 1.84 -20.50 -4.20
N ALA A 275 0.79 -21.05 -3.59
CA ALA A 275 -0.48 -20.34 -3.44
C ALA A 275 -0.36 -19.09 -2.58
N ALA A 276 0.33 -19.18 -1.44
CA ALA A 276 0.45 -18.06 -0.51
C ALA A 276 1.27 -16.90 -1.10
N PRO A 277 2.52 -17.07 -1.58
CA PRO A 277 3.28 -15.99 -2.19
C PRO A 277 2.53 -15.30 -3.33
N VAL A 278 1.94 -16.06 -4.26
CA VAL A 278 1.20 -15.50 -5.40
C VAL A 278 -0.01 -14.69 -4.94
N ALA A 279 -0.79 -15.18 -3.97
CA ALA A 279 -1.93 -14.46 -3.44
C ALA A 279 -1.51 -13.18 -2.72
N PHE A 280 -0.51 -13.23 -1.83
CA PHE A 280 -0.07 -12.07 -1.06
C PHE A 280 0.59 -10.99 -1.93
N ILE A 281 1.45 -11.37 -2.89
CA ILE A 281 2.03 -10.42 -3.85
C ILE A 281 0.91 -9.79 -4.70
N GLY A 282 -0.08 -10.60 -5.11
CA GLY A 282 -1.27 -10.11 -5.80
C GLY A 282 -2.07 -9.11 -4.99
N GLY A 283 -2.26 -9.36 -3.68
CA GLY A 283 -2.91 -8.45 -2.74
C GLY A 283 -2.17 -7.13 -2.56
N VAL A 284 -0.85 -7.16 -2.37
CA VAL A 284 0.00 -5.96 -2.28
C VAL A 284 -0.05 -5.17 -3.59
N SER A 285 0.03 -5.86 -4.73
CA SER A 285 -0.09 -5.23 -6.05
C SER A 285 -1.45 -4.55 -6.27
N ARG A 286 -2.54 -5.15 -5.74
CA ARG A 286 -3.87 -4.55 -5.77
C ARG A 286 -3.97 -3.32 -4.87
N ALA A 287 -3.43 -3.40 -3.64
CA ALA A 287 -3.40 -2.28 -2.71
C ALA A 287 -2.67 -1.08 -3.31
N ALA A 288 -1.51 -1.31 -3.94
CA ALA A 288 -0.74 -0.27 -4.61
C ALA A 288 -1.53 0.44 -5.71
N ARG A 289 -2.36 -0.28 -6.48
CA ARG A 289 -3.26 0.35 -7.49
C ARG A 289 -4.38 1.21 -6.87
N ALA A 290 -4.72 0.95 -5.63
CA ALA A 290 -5.69 1.74 -4.87
C ALA A 290 -5.02 2.89 -4.08
N GLY A 291 -3.77 3.25 -4.39
CA GLY A 291 -3.03 4.30 -3.67
C GLY A 291 -2.62 3.90 -2.24
N ILE A 292 -2.54 2.60 -1.95
CA ILE A 292 -2.19 2.06 -0.64
C ILE A 292 -0.88 1.30 -0.75
N LEU A 293 0.19 1.87 -0.24
CA LEU A 293 1.51 1.24 -0.23
C LEU A 293 1.71 0.42 1.03
N MET A 294 2.27 -0.77 0.91
CA MET A 294 2.54 -1.68 2.03
C MET A 294 4.00 -2.13 2.02
N LYS A 295 4.63 -2.19 3.18
CA LYS A 295 6.01 -2.70 3.37
C LYS A 295 6.11 -4.23 3.22
N GLY A 296 5.30 -4.82 2.35
CA GLY A 296 5.39 -6.21 1.99
C GLY A 296 4.19 -7.06 2.36
N SER A 297 4.32 -8.33 2.04
CA SER A 297 3.29 -9.34 2.33
C SER A 297 3.06 -9.56 3.83
N ALA A 298 4.08 -9.28 4.66
CA ALA A 298 3.95 -9.38 6.11
C ALA A 298 2.97 -8.33 6.68
N ALA A 299 3.05 -7.07 6.21
CA ALA A 299 2.13 -6.01 6.60
C ALA A 299 0.69 -6.34 6.18
N LEU A 300 0.51 -6.86 4.97
CA LEU A 300 -0.80 -7.27 4.47
C LEU A 300 -1.39 -8.44 5.28
N GLU A 301 -0.56 -9.41 5.67
CA GLU A 301 -1.00 -10.51 6.52
C GLU A 301 -1.40 -10.04 7.92
N ALA A 302 -0.58 -9.19 8.53
CA ALA A 302 -0.87 -8.62 9.84
C ALA A 302 -2.16 -7.79 9.81
N LEU A 303 -2.35 -6.98 8.75
CA LEU A 303 -3.55 -6.18 8.55
C LEU A 303 -4.82 -7.05 8.46
N ALA A 304 -4.74 -8.24 7.85
CA ALA A 304 -5.86 -9.17 7.77
C ALA A 304 -6.29 -9.77 9.13
N GLN A 305 -5.52 -9.56 10.18
CA GLN A 305 -5.78 -10.08 11.54
C GLN A 305 -6.24 -9.00 12.52
N ILE A 306 -6.26 -7.74 12.11
CA ILE A 306 -6.61 -6.60 12.95
C ILE A 306 -8.01 -6.75 13.54
N ARG A 307 -8.11 -6.45 14.86
CA ARG A 307 -9.35 -6.42 15.62
C ARG A 307 -9.57 -5.08 16.31
N THR A 308 -8.50 -4.37 16.66
CA THR A 308 -8.56 -3.03 17.25
C THR A 308 -7.98 -2.01 16.26
N ALA A 309 -8.67 -0.89 16.05
CA ALA A 309 -8.17 0.25 15.30
C ALA A 309 -8.08 1.47 16.20
N ILE A 310 -6.90 2.05 16.29
CA ILE A 310 -6.64 3.29 17.03
C ILE A 310 -6.45 4.40 16.00
N PHE A 311 -7.12 5.53 16.20
CA PHE A 311 -6.98 6.71 15.37
C PHE A 311 -6.42 7.85 16.19
N ASP A 312 -5.37 8.50 15.68
CA ASP A 312 -5.05 9.85 16.15
C ASP A 312 -6.16 10.81 15.73
N LYS A 313 -6.34 11.90 16.47
CA LYS A 313 -7.35 12.91 16.13
C LYS A 313 -6.82 13.88 15.08
N THR A 314 -5.75 14.58 15.40
CA THR A 314 -5.28 15.75 14.66
C THR A 314 -4.55 15.35 13.37
N GLY A 315 -4.99 15.89 12.23
CA GLY A 315 -4.40 15.53 10.93
C GLY A 315 -4.82 14.14 10.42
N THR A 316 -5.52 13.34 11.22
CA THR A 316 -5.99 11.98 10.90
C THR A 316 -7.50 11.95 10.77
N LEU A 317 -8.24 12.02 11.87
CA LEU A 317 -9.72 12.14 11.85
C LEU A 317 -10.18 13.53 11.43
N THR A 318 -9.29 14.49 11.54
CA THR A 318 -9.49 15.89 11.17
C THR A 318 -8.54 16.29 10.05
N LEU A 319 -8.81 17.41 9.39
CA LEU A 319 -8.00 17.88 8.27
C LEU A 319 -6.62 18.45 8.68
N GLY A 320 -6.35 18.56 9.99
CA GLY A 320 -5.06 19.01 10.51
C GLY A 320 -4.73 20.46 10.12
N GLY A 321 -5.70 21.34 10.12
CA GLY A 321 -5.54 22.74 9.79
C GLY A 321 -6.66 23.58 10.40
N ALA A 322 -6.46 24.88 10.47
CA ALA A 322 -7.51 25.79 10.88
C ALA A 322 -8.51 25.98 9.73
N GLU A 323 -9.50 25.10 9.65
CA GLU A 323 -10.62 25.24 8.72
C GLU A 323 -11.66 26.22 9.26
N LEU A 324 -12.26 26.97 8.36
CA LEU A 324 -13.30 27.93 8.71
C LEU A 324 -14.59 27.18 9.09
N ILE A 325 -14.96 27.23 10.35
CA ILE A 325 -16.18 26.59 10.88
C ILE A 325 -17.39 27.51 10.69
N GLU A 326 -17.23 28.81 11.02
CA GLU A 326 -18.34 29.75 11.02
C GLU A 326 -17.87 31.17 10.71
N ILE A 327 -18.71 31.92 10.01
CA ILE A 327 -18.54 33.35 9.75
C ILE A 327 -19.74 34.08 10.35
N ASP A 328 -19.49 34.85 11.40
CA ASP A 328 -20.46 35.78 11.97
C ASP A 328 -20.14 37.19 11.55
N VAL A 329 -21.08 37.90 10.94
CA VAL A 329 -20.88 39.29 10.50
C VAL A 329 -21.90 40.21 11.13
N ALA A 330 -21.55 41.51 11.17
CA ALA A 330 -22.48 42.54 11.59
C ALA A 330 -23.73 42.53 10.70
N PRO A 331 -24.92 42.87 11.23
CA PRO A 331 -26.19 42.78 10.50
C PRO A 331 -26.27 43.61 9.22
N ASP A 332 -25.41 44.61 9.09
CA ASP A 332 -25.29 45.53 7.93
C ASP A 332 -24.19 45.10 6.94
N ARG A 333 -23.58 43.93 7.12
CA ARG A 333 -22.46 43.46 6.29
C ARG A 333 -22.74 42.09 5.68
N GLN A 334 -22.09 41.84 4.54
CA GLN A 334 -22.13 40.52 3.89
C GLN A 334 -20.88 39.72 4.21
N ALA A 335 -21.05 38.41 4.49
CA ALA A 335 -19.95 37.50 4.86
C ALA A 335 -18.82 37.48 3.81
N ASP A 336 -19.16 37.40 2.53
CA ASP A 336 -18.17 37.36 1.45
C ASP A 336 -17.43 38.68 1.25
N GLU A 337 -18.05 39.82 1.55
CA GLU A 337 -17.39 41.13 1.55
C GLU A 337 -16.31 41.22 2.64
N VAL A 338 -16.68 40.86 3.89
CA VAL A 338 -15.75 40.87 5.02
C VAL A 338 -14.63 39.83 4.82
N LEU A 339 -14.94 38.65 4.32
CA LEU A 339 -13.95 37.61 3.98
C LEU A 339 -12.97 38.09 2.90
N ARG A 340 -13.46 38.78 1.86
CA ARG A 340 -12.62 39.31 0.79
C ARG A 340 -11.62 40.36 1.33
N LEU A 341 -12.06 41.27 2.20
CA LEU A 341 -11.21 42.27 2.80
C LEU A 341 -10.20 41.67 3.77
N LEU A 342 -10.64 40.73 4.60
CA LEU A 342 -9.77 39.94 5.48
C LEU A 342 -8.70 39.21 4.68
N ALA A 343 -9.10 38.44 3.67
CA ALA A 343 -8.17 37.67 2.84
C ALA A 343 -7.21 38.58 2.06
N SER A 344 -7.66 39.73 1.63
CA SER A 344 -6.79 40.75 0.98
C SER A 344 -5.71 41.24 1.92
N LEU A 345 -6.03 41.50 3.20
CA LEU A 345 -5.07 41.93 4.21
C LEU A 345 -4.08 40.80 4.56
N GLU A 346 -4.60 39.58 4.72
CA GLU A 346 -3.83 38.40 5.13
C GLU A 346 -2.81 37.93 4.07
N GLN A 347 -2.91 38.37 2.81
CA GLN A 347 -1.86 38.13 1.80
C GLN A 347 -0.47 38.64 2.24
N ALA A 348 -0.41 39.59 3.17
CA ALA A 348 0.82 40.15 3.70
C ALA A 348 1.31 39.44 4.99
N SER A 349 0.61 38.41 5.47
CA SER A 349 0.93 37.70 6.70
C SER A 349 1.66 36.37 6.42
N HIS A 350 2.53 35.99 7.33
CA HIS A 350 3.15 34.66 7.40
C HIS A 350 2.48 33.76 8.46
N HIS A 351 1.35 34.15 9.01
CA HIS A 351 0.65 33.37 10.02
C HIS A 351 -0.04 32.12 9.42
N VAL A 352 -0.09 31.02 10.15
CA VAL A 352 -0.70 29.75 9.68
C VAL A 352 -2.16 29.92 9.21
N LEU A 353 -2.92 30.86 9.83
CA LEU A 353 -4.30 31.13 9.42
C LEU A 353 -4.40 31.92 8.10
N ALA A 354 -3.38 32.70 7.74
CA ALA A 354 -3.41 33.55 6.57
C ALA A 354 -3.60 32.76 5.28
N ASP A 355 -2.84 31.67 5.12
CA ASP A 355 -2.95 30.78 3.96
C ASP A 355 -4.35 30.14 3.88
N SER A 356 -4.91 29.73 5.01
CA SER A 356 -6.27 29.16 5.06
C SER A 356 -7.33 30.19 4.65
N ILE A 357 -7.24 31.42 5.15
CA ILE A 357 -8.16 32.52 4.83
C ILE A 357 -8.10 32.88 3.35
N VAL A 358 -6.90 33.04 2.81
CA VAL A 358 -6.68 33.34 1.38
C VAL A 358 -7.19 32.20 0.49
N ARG A 359 -6.92 30.95 0.84
CA ARG A 359 -7.41 29.79 0.13
C ARG A 359 -8.94 29.73 0.10
N ILE A 360 -9.61 29.96 1.23
CA ILE A 360 -11.07 29.97 1.34
C ILE A 360 -11.69 31.06 0.45
N ALA A 361 -11.12 32.29 0.48
CA ALA A 361 -11.58 33.37 -0.35
C ALA A 361 -11.43 33.05 -1.85
N ARG A 362 -10.31 32.44 -2.26
CA ARG A 362 -10.08 31.99 -3.64
C ARG A 362 -11.05 30.87 -4.06
N ARG A 363 -11.33 29.88 -3.19
CA ARG A 363 -12.35 28.83 -3.44
C ARG A 363 -13.74 29.42 -3.67
N ARG A 364 -14.09 30.51 -2.95
CA ARG A 364 -15.33 31.27 -3.17
C ARG A 364 -15.26 32.21 -4.37
N LYS A 365 -14.17 32.18 -5.15
CA LYS A 365 -13.94 33.03 -6.34
C LYS A 365 -13.97 34.52 -6.04
N LEU A 366 -13.56 34.94 -4.83
CA LEU A 366 -13.48 36.33 -4.44
C LEU A 366 -12.19 36.96 -5.00
N THR A 367 -12.32 38.11 -5.64
CA THR A 367 -11.16 38.88 -6.17
C THR A 367 -10.47 39.60 -5.04
N LEU A 368 -9.22 39.22 -4.75
CA LEU A 368 -8.42 39.86 -3.70
C LEU A 368 -7.72 41.11 -4.22
N SER A 369 -7.62 42.14 -3.36
CA SER A 369 -6.91 43.36 -3.63
C SER A 369 -5.57 43.38 -2.91
N GLN A 370 -4.58 44.11 -3.43
CA GLN A 370 -3.32 44.29 -2.70
C GLN A 370 -3.52 45.25 -1.50
N PRO A 371 -3.09 44.85 -0.30
CA PRO A 371 -3.15 45.73 0.87
C PRO A 371 -1.99 46.75 0.86
N CYS A 372 -2.22 47.90 1.49
CA CYS A 372 -1.22 48.94 1.69
C CYS A 372 -1.05 49.23 3.18
N ASP A 373 0.09 49.79 3.56
CA ASP A 373 0.40 50.24 4.94
C ASP A 373 0.16 49.14 6.00
N VAL A 374 0.51 47.89 5.67
CA VAL A 374 0.30 46.77 6.57
C VAL A 374 1.28 46.81 7.73
N ARG A 375 0.74 46.69 8.94
CA ARG A 375 1.51 46.56 10.19
C ARG A 375 1.11 45.31 10.92
N GLU A 376 2.08 44.43 11.14
CA GLU A 376 1.89 43.23 11.90
C GLU A 376 2.16 43.47 13.39
N HIS A 377 1.23 43.08 14.23
CA HIS A 377 1.34 43.03 15.68
C HIS A 377 1.55 41.58 16.10
N ARG A 378 2.80 41.20 16.40
CA ARG A 378 3.17 39.83 16.69
C ARG A 378 2.31 39.20 17.79
N GLY A 379 1.67 38.06 17.46
CA GLY A 379 0.79 37.35 18.37
C GLY A 379 -0.62 37.98 18.54
N GLU A 380 -0.91 39.12 17.93
CA GLU A 380 -2.20 39.78 18.03
C GLU A 380 -2.94 39.88 16.69
N GLY A 381 -2.24 40.13 15.56
CA GLY A 381 -2.85 40.21 14.24
C GLY A 381 -2.26 41.34 13.36
N LEU A 382 -3.05 41.80 12.40
CA LEU A 382 -2.65 42.74 11.35
C LEU A 382 -3.57 43.97 11.27
N LYS A 383 -3.00 45.11 10.86
CA LYS A 383 -3.73 46.32 10.46
C LYS A 383 -3.19 46.82 9.14
N GLY A 384 -4.05 47.27 8.26
CA GLY A 384 -3.64 47.86 6.97
C GLY A 384 -4.81 48.48 6.22
N LEU A 385 -4.53 48.99 5.03
CA LEU A 385 -5.54 49.56 4.13
C LEU A 385 -5.80 48.61 2.97
N VAL A 386 -7.07 48.32 2.71
CA VAL A 386 -7.52 47.54 1.54
C VAL A 386 -8.54 48.36 0.79
N ASN A 387 -8.24 48.75 -0.44
CA ASN A 387 -9.08 49.63 -1.26
C ASN A 387 -9.46 50.96 -0.56
N GLY A 388 -8.54 51.52 0.23
CA GLY A 388 -8.76 52.75 0.98
C GLY A 388 -9.53 52.59 2.30
N MET A 389 -9.99 51.39 2.63
CA MET A 389 -10.68 51.08 3.88
C MET A 389 -9.68 50.56 4.91
N SER A 390 -9.76 51.03 6.13
CA SER A 390 -8.93 50.53 7.24
C SER A 390 -9.44 49.16 7.70
N VAL A 391 -8.60 48.14 7.57
CA VAL A 391 -8.91 46.77 7.98
C VAL A 391 -7.99 46.36 9.13
N ALA A 392 -8.56 45.91 10.22
CA ALA A 392 -7.83 45.29 11.32
C ALA A 392 -8.34 43.87 11.53
N ALA A 393 -7.42 42.88 11.60
CA ALA A 393 -7.74 41.47 11.77
C ALA A 393 -6.85 40.86 12.84
N GLY A 394 -7.42 40.04 13.73
CA GLY A 394 -6.65 39.32 14.77
C GLY A 394 -7.41 39.16 16.07
N SER A 395 -6.68 39.25 17.18
CA SER A 395 -7.22 39.07 18.52
C SER A 395 -8.23 40.17 18.90
N ARG A 396 -9.13 39.83 19.83
CA ARG A 396 -10.12 40.79 20.34
C ARG A 396 -9.49 42.07 20.90
N PRO A 397 -8.38 42.01 21.69
CA PRO A 397 -7.72 43.24 22.17
C PRO A 397 -7.22 44.13 21.04
N LEU A 398 -6.61 43.55 19.99
CA LEU A 398 -6.10 44.33 18.86
C LEU A 398 -7.20 45.04 18.10
N VAL A 399 -8.33 44.37 17.89
CA VAL A 399 -9.43 44.84 17.03
C VAL A 399 -10.37 45.80 17.76
N LEU A 400 -10.66 45.57 19.05
CA LEU A 400 -11.62 46.32 19.85
C LEU A 400 -11.00 47.27 20.90
N GLY A 401 -9.67 47.19 21.13
CA GLY A 401 -9.01 48.04 22.13
C GLY A 401 -9.58 47.91 23.55
N GLY A 402 -10.16 46.73 23.89
CA GLY A 402 -10.79 46.51 25.19
C GLY A 402 -12.26 46.92 25.29
N GLY A 403 -12.87 47.42 24.20
CA GLY A 403 -14.29 47.76 24.15
C GLY A 403 -15.24 46.59 24.30
N PRO A 404 -16.53 46.86 24.66
CA PRO A 404 -17.55 45.81 24.76
C PRO A 404 -17.88 45.24 23.38
N LEU A 405 -18.26 43.94 23.35
CA LEU A 405 -18.76 43.30 22.13
C LEU A 405 -20.18 43.79 21.81
N PRO A 406 -20.50 43.99 20.54
CA PRO A 406 -21.89 44.14 20.11
C PRO A 406 -22.70 42.87 20.42
N GLY A 407 -24.01 42.99 20.66
CA GLY A 407 -24.85 41.87 21.08
C GLY A 407 -24.83 40.67 20.12
N TRP A 408 -24.69 40.90 18.79
CA TRP A 408 -24.55 39.83 17.81
C TRP A 408 -23.23 39.07 17.99
N ALA A 409 -22.14 39.79 18.32
CA ALA A 409 -20.82 39.20 18.52
C ALA A 409 -20.70 38.45 19.85
N GLU A 410 -21.40 38.86 20.90
CA GLU A 410 -21.49 38.11 22.16
C GLU A 410 -22.16 36.74 21.95
N SER A 411 -23.21 36.71 21.14
CA SER A 411 -23.91 35.47 20.80
C SER A 411 -23.01 34.52 20.01
N ALA A 412 -22.22 35.04 19.08
CA ALA A 412 -21.23 34.27 18.33
C ALA A 412 -20.11 33.71 19.24
N GLU A 413 -19.60 34.53 20.17
CA GLU A 413 -18.57 34.09 21.11
C GLU A 413 -19.07 33.01 22.06
N LYS A 414 -20.32 33.06 22.49
CA LYS A 414 -20.94 32.08 23.41
C LYS A 414 -21.18 30.72 22.74
N ARG A 415 -21.49 30.66 21.43
CA ARG A 415 -21.75 29.41 20.72
C ARG A 415 -20.59 28.41 20.78
N HIS A 416 -19.36 28.89 20.71
CA HIS A 416 -18.17 28.04 20.69
C HIS A 416 -17.29 28.18 21.94
N ARG A 417 -17.86 28.58 23.08
CA ARG A 417 -17.09 28.87 24.30
C ARG A 417 -16.36 27.67 24.89
N SER A 418 -16.82 26.46 24.61
CA SER A 418 -16.27 25.18 25.09
C SER A 418 -15.47 24.41 24.04
N ALA A 419 -15.21 25.01 22.85
CA ALA A 419 -14.43 24.38 21.80
C ALA A 419 -13.06 25.03 21.70
N GLN A 420 -12.01 24.23 21.44
CA GLN A 420 -10.70 24.75 21.05
C GLN A 420 -10.80 25.32 19.62
N VAL A 421 -11.28 26.55 19.52
CA VAL A 421 -11.42 27.26 18.26
C VAL A 421 -10.59 28.54 18.29
N LEU A 422 -9.97 28.85 17.16
CA LEU A 422 -9.29 30.10 16.94
C LEU A 422 -10.28 31.09 16.36
N ARG A 423 -10.33 32.31 16.92
CA ARG A 423 -11.19 33.37 16.42
C ARG A 423 -10.38 34.53 15.90
N VAL A 424 -10.68 34.92 14.68
CA VAL A 424 -10.15 36.11 14.06
C VAL A 424 -11.27 37.16 14.04
N PHE A 425 -11.10 38.22 14.85
CA PHE A 425 -11.97 39.37 14.82
C PHE A 425 -11.55 40.30 13.68
N VAL A 426 -12.51 40.86 12.98
CA VAL A 426 -12.26 41.74 11.84
C VAL A 426 -13.00 43.08 12.06
N ALA A 427 -12.26 44.18 12.07
CA ALA A 427 -12.84 45.49 12.07
C ALA A 427 -12.61 46.24 10.74
N LEU A 428 -13.61 46.97 10.30
CA LEU A 428 -13.57 47.85 9.13
C LEU A 428 -13.82 49.28 9.62
N ASP A 429 -12.90 50.19 9.30
CA ASP A 429 -12.91 51.60 9.73
C ASP A 429 -13.17 51.73 11.24
N GLY A 430 -12.53 50.87 12.06
CA GLY A 430 -12.60 50.88 13.51
C GLY A 430 -13.88 50.29 14.11
N ARG A 431 -14.80 49.74 13.30
CA ARG A 431 -16.02 49.06 13.77
C ARG A 431 -15.91 47.54 13.53
N LEU A 432 -16.28 46.72 14.53
CA LEU A 432 -16.31 45.29 14.38
C LEU A 432 -17.28 44.87 13.27
N ALA A 433 -16.77 44.22 12.24
CA ALA A 433 -17.50 43.82 11.05
C ALA A 433 -17.75 42.30 10.99
N GLY A 434 -16.87 41.50 11.61
CA GLY A 434 -17.02 40.05 11.58
C GLY A 434 -16.17 39.31 12.60
N ILE A 435 -16.54 38.10 12.87
CA ILE A 435 -15.80 37.08 13.65
C ILE A 435 -15.72 35.81 12.78
N PHE A 436 -14.50 35.42 12.49
CA PHE A 436 -14.22 34.18 11.76
C PHE A 436 -13.74 33.14 12.74
N THR A 437 -14.49 32.07 12.88
CA THR A 437 -14.18 30.97 13.78
C THR A 437 -13.54 29.82 13.02
N PHE A 438 -12.33 29.49 13.40
CA PHE A 438 -11.54 28.41 12.81
C PHE A 438 -11.36 27.28 13.82
N GLY A 439 -11.34 26.08 13.34
CA GLY A 439 -11.09 24.88 14.15
C GLY A 439 -10.70 23.71 13.30
N ASP A 440 -10.47 22.60 13.94
CA ASP A 440 -10.07 21.37 13.29
C ASP A 440 -11.34 20.60 12.88
N ALA A 441 -11.68 20.65 11.59
CA ALA A 441 -12.89 20.04 11.06
C ALA A 441 -12.70 18.52 10.91
N ILE A 442 -13.71 17.76 11.35
CA ILE A 442 -13.75 16.30 11.14
C ILE A 442 -13.87 16.03 9.64
N ARG A 443 -13.12 15.06 9.14
CA ARG A 443 -13.19 14.62 7.75
C ARG A 443 -14.59 14.11 7.41
N GLU A 444 -15.08 14.46 6.24
CA GLU A 444 -16.43 14.04 5.78
C GLU A 444 -16.55 12.51 5.69
N ASP A 445 -15.46 11.82 5.32
CA ASP A 445 -15.40 10.37 5.16
C ASP A 445 -15.14 9.60 6.47
N ALA A 446 -14.92 10.27 7.60
CA ALA A 446 -14.59 9.62 8.87
C ALA A 446 -15.72 8.70 9.36
N ILE A 447 -16.99 9.15 9.28
CA ILE A 447 -18.15 8.36 9.74
C ILE A 447 -18.31 7.09 8.90
N GLU A 448 -18.20 7.24 7.57
CA GLU A 448 -18.31 6.12 6.63
C GLU A 448 -17.18 5.11 6.83
N THR A 449 -15.95 5.62 7.04
CA THR A 449 -14.76 4.77 7.27
C THR A 449 -14.88 3.97 8.56
N VAL A 450 -15.30 4.57 9.67
CA VAL A 450 -15.55 3.86 10.95
C VAL A 450 -16.60 2.76 10.75
N GLY A 451 -17.70 3.07 10.05
CA GLY A 451 -18.72 2.09 9.70
C GLY A 451 -18.18 0.93 8.83
N ALA A 452 -17.38 1.25 7.83
CA ALA A 452 -16.74 0.28 6.94
C ALA A 452 -15.74 -0.63 7.68
N LEU A 453 -14.97 -0.09 8.64
CA LEU A 453 -14.05 -0.87 9.47
C LEU A 453 -14.81 -1.88 10.36
N ARG A 454 -15.93 -1.47 10.97
CA ARG A 454 -16.78 -2.40 11.73
C ARG A 454 -17.36 -3.50 10.84
N ALA A 455 -17.79 -3.16 9.63
CA ALA A 455 -18.33 -4.11 8.66
C ALA A 455 -17.30 -5.17 8.21
N VAL A 456 -16.00 -4.82 8.16
CA VAL A 456 -14.93 -5.78 7.84
C VAL A 456 -14.39 -6.52 9.06
N GLY A 457 -14.99 -6.34 10.27
CA GLY A 457 -14.69 -7.15 11.45
C GLY A 457 -13.73 -6.55 12.47
N VAL A 458 -13.48 -5.23 12.41
CA VAL A 458 -12.85 -4.49 13.51
C VAL A 458 -13.86 -4.40 14.66
N THR A 459 -13.51 -4.96 15.82
CA THR A 459 -14.40 -5.08 16.97
C THR A 459 -14.28 -3.93 17.94
N ARG A 460 -13.15 -3.23 17.94
CA ARG A 460 -12.86 -2.11 18.83
C ARG A 460 -12.21 -0.96 18.07
N ILE A 461 -12.79 0.24 18.16
CA ILE A 461 -12.26 1.45 17.54
C ILE A 461 -12.06 2.51 18.62
N VAL A 462 -10.84 3.02 18.71
CA VAL A 462 -10.35 3.88 19.77
C VAL A 462 -9.85 5.20 19.18
N MET A 463 -10.13 6.30 19.82
CA MET A 463 -9.52 7.59 19.52
C MET A 463 -8.43 7.91 20.55
N LEU A 464 -7.28 8.38 20.07
CA LEU A 464 -6.13 8.74 20.87
C LEU A 464 -5.70 10.16 20.52
N THR A 465 -5.65 11.07 21.49
CA THR A 465 -5.35 12.48 21.23
C THR A 465 -4.60 13.13 22.38
N GLY A 466 -3.76 14.12 22.06
CA GLY A 466 -3.15 15.00 23.04
C GLY A 466 -4.05 16.16 23.49
N ASP A 467 -5.26 16.28 22.93
CA ASP A 467 -6.21 17.32 23.33
C ASP A 467 -6.95 16.97 24.62
N ASP A 468 -7.61 17.97 25.18
CA ASP A 468 -8.44 17.81 26.36
C ASP A 468 -9.64 16.88 26.15
N SER A 469 -10.11 16.28 27.23
CA SER A 469 -11.22 15.32 27.25
C SER A 469 -12.52 15.90 26.68
N ALA A 470 -12.83 17.18 26.90
CA ALA A 470 -14.07 17.79 26.42
C ALA A 470 -14.10 17.96 24.88
N ALA A 471 -12.96 18.29 24.27
CA ALA A 471 -12.81 18.35 22.81
C ALA A 471 -12.87 16.96 22.19
N ALA A 472 -12.24 15.98 22.84
CA ALA A 472 -12.20 14.59 22.39
C ALA A 472 -13.61 13.93 22.43
N GLU A 473 -14.39 14.15 23.49
CA GLU A 473 -15.74 13.61 23.62
C GLU A 473 -16.70 14.06 22.52
N LYS A 474 -16.61 15.33 22.09
CA LYS A 474 -17.46 15.83 20.98
C LYS A 474 -17.20 15.10 19.67
N VAL A 475 -15.95 14.84 19.35
CA VAL A 475 -15.56 14.09 18.14
C VAL A 475 -16.03 12.64 18.26
N SER A 476 -15.82 12.04 19.44
CA SER A 476 -16.22 10.65 19.72
C SER A 476 -17.71 10.43 19.61
N ALA A 477 -18.52 11.35 20.12
CA ALA A 477 -19.98 11.24 20.06
C ALA A 477 -20.52 11.14 18.63
N SER A 478 -19.89 11.84 17.67
CA SER A 478 -20.28 11.81 16.26
C SER A 478 -19.82 10.55 15.54
N LEU A 479 -18.67 9.98 15.91
CA LEU A 479 -18.02 8.87 15.24
C LEU A 479 -18.23 7.51 15.91
N LYS A 480 -18.87 7.47 17.11
CA LYS A 480 -19.17 6.25 17.88
C LYS A 480 -17.94 5.38 18.20
N PHE A 481 -16.90 5.98 18.74
CA PHE A 481 -15.73 5.25 19.25
C PHE A 481 -16.08 4.43 20.50
N ASP A 482 -15.37 3.30 20.69
CA ASP A 482 -15.56 2.42 21.86
C ASP A 482 -14.79 2.93 23.09
N ALA A 483 -13.71 3.70 22.87
CA ALA A 483 -12.95 4.37 23.91
C ALA A 483 -12.26 5.63 23.36
N VAL A 484 -11.97 6.56 24.28
CA VAL A 484 -11.25 7.81 23.99
C VAL A 484 -10.17 7.98 25.04
N PHE A 485 -8.94 8.18 24.60
CA PHE A 485 -7.79 8.52 25.42
C PHE A 485 -7.37 9.95 25.08
N ALA A 486 -7.70 10.88 25.95
CA ALA A 486 -7.37 12.31 25.84
C ALA A 486 -6.10 12.64 26.65
N ASP A 487 -5.59 13.86 26.49
CA ASP A 487 -4.41 14.39 27.20
C ASP A 487 -3.17 13.49 27.08
N ALA A 488 -3.06 12.70 25.98
CA ALA A 488 -2.00 11.75 25.79
C ALA A 488 -0.69 12.43 25.36
N THR A 489 0.36 12.24 26.16
CA THR A 489 1.74 12.59 25.73
C THR A 489 2.24 11.64 24.64
N PRO A 490 3.29 11.99 23.88
CA PRO A 490 3.86 11.06 22.90
C PRO A 490 4.24 9.68 23.49
N ALA A 491 4.77 9.64 24.71
CA ALA A 491 5.07 8.39 25.43
C ALA A 491 3.78 7.66 25.84
N GLY A 492 2.76 8.39 26.32
CA GLY A 492 1.45 7.83 26.67
C GLY A 492 0.71 7.26 25.44
N LYS A 493 0.91 7.83 24.25
CA LYS A 493 0.39 7.25 23.01
C LYS A 493 0.97 5.87 22.73
N VAL A 494 2.29 5.71 22.89
CA VAL A 494 2.98 4.42 22.72
C VAL A 494 2.45 3.40 23.73
N GLU A 495 2.37 3.78 25.02
CA GLU A 495 1.88 2.90 26.08
C GLU A 495 0.44 2.42 25.80
N THR A 496 -0.43 3.33 25.39
CA THR A 496 -1.83 2.98 25.03
C THR A 496 -1.86 1.96 23.87
N VAL A 497 -1.05 2.17 22.84
CA VAL A 497 -0.97 1.26 21.70
C VAL A 497 -0.44 -0.12 22.14
N GLU A 498 0.55 -0.19 23.00
CA GLU A 498 1.08 -1.46 23.51
C GLU A 498 0.06 -2.21 24.38
N VAL A 499 -0.70 -1.52 25.23
CA VAL A 499 -1.78 -2.11 26.04
C VAL A 499 -2.89 -2.70 25.15
N GLU A 500 -3.36 -1.97 24.15
CA GLU A 500 -4.36 -2.46 23.20
C GLU A 500 -3.83 -3.64 22.38
N LYS A 501 -2.57 -3.58 21.93
CA LYS A 501 -1.90 -4.65 21.20
C LYS A 501 -1.72 -5.93 22.02
N ALA A 502 -1.52 -5.83 23.32
CA ALA A 502 -1.47 -6.99 24.20
C ALA A 502 -2.81 -7.73 24.29
N THR A 503 -3.91 -7.05 24.05
CA THR A 503 -5.28 -7.62 24.08
C THR A 503 -5.66 -8.23 22.72
N ALA A 504 -5.37 -7.54 21.62
CA ALA A 504 -5.71 -7.98 20.26
C ALA A 504 -4.78 -7.33 19.23
N PRO A 505 -4.62 -7.94 18.02
CA PRO A 505 -3.89 -7.29 16.93
C PRO A 505 -4.46 -5.91 16.63
N THR A 506 -3.61 -4.89 16.75
CA THR A 506 -3.98 -3.47 16.77
C THR A 506 -3.36 -2.72 15.61
N MET A 507 -4.19 -1.95 14.91
CA MET A 507 -3.77 -0.98 13.89
C MET A 507 -3.76 0.42 14.52
N MET A 508 -2.68 1.18 14.30
CA MET A 508 -2.63 2.62 14.61
C MET A 508 -2.65 3.41 13.31
N VAL A 509 -3.56 4.37 13.22
CA VAL A 509 -3.71 5.29 12.08
C VAL A 509 -3.35 6.70 12.53
N GLY A 510 -2.39 7.32 11.88
CA GLY A 510 -1.89 8.66 12.21
C GLY A 510 -1.36 9.40 10.99
N ASP A 511 -1.06 10.71 11.12
CA ASP A 511 -0.39 11.51 10.09
C ASP A 511 1.14 11.29 10.08
N GLY A 512 1.65 10.69 11.15
CA GLY A 512 3.03 10.23 11.30
C GLY A 512 4.06 11.30 11.67
N ILE A 513 3.72 12.57 11.80
CA ILE A 513 4.68 13.61 12.18
C ILE A 513 5.03 13.46 13.67
N ASN A 514 3.99 13.35 14.51
CA ASN A 514 4.15 13.20 15.96
C ASN A 514 3.92 11.76 16.44
N ASP A 515 3.32 10.93 15.60
CA ASP A 515 2.84 9.59 15.95
C ASP A 515 3.77 8.47 15.48
N ALA A 516 4.92 8.78 14.85
CA ALA A 516 5.85 7.78 14.34
C ALA A 516 6.22 6.69 15.38
N PRO A 517 6.48 7.00 16.66
CA PRO A 517 6.72 5.97 17.67
C PRO A 517 5.49 5.10 17.97
N ALA A 518 4.28 5.67 17.98
CA ALA A 518 3.03 4.95 18.21
C ALA A 518 2.66 4.06 17.00
N LEU A 519 2.92 4.54 15.77
CA LEU A 519 2.76 3.74 14.54
C LEU A 519 3.68 2.52 14.57
N ALA A 520 4.96 2.70 14.94
CA ALA A 520 5.94 1.62 15.03
C ALA A 520 5.62 0.60 16.15
N ALA A 521 4.97 1.04 17.25
CA ALA A 521 4.59 0.18 18.37
C ALA A 521 3.39 -0.73 18.03
N ALA A 522 2.52 -0.33 17.10
CA ALA A 522 1.33 -1.08 16.71
C ALA A 522 1.67 -2.46 16.07
N THR A 523 0.66 -3.30 15.88
CA THR A 523 0.82 -4.51 15.03
C THR A 523 0.96 -4.11 13.57
N VAL A 524 0.23 -3.05 13.17
CA VAL A 524 0.35 -2.41 11.86
C VAL A 524 0.20 -0.90 12.04
N GLY A 525 1.23 -0.16 11.68
CA GLY A 525 1.18 1.30 11.59
C GLY A 525 0.68 1.73 10.20
N VAL A 526 -0.30 2.63 10.17
CA VAL A 526 -0.87 3.20 8.94
C VAL A 526 -0.68 4.71 8.94
N ALA A 527 0.13 5.22 8.03
CA ALA A 527 0.32 6.65 7.83
C ALA A 527 -0.64 7.19 6.77
N LEU A 528 -1.31 8.31 7.06
CA LEU A 528 -2.20 9.00 6.14
C LEU A 528 -1.50 10.18 5.47
N GLY A 529 -1.73 10.28 4.16
CA GLY A 529 -1.32 11.43 3.35
C GLY A 529 0.20 11.58 3.21
N ALA A 530 0.63 12.19 2.14
CA ALA A 530 2.04 12.52 1.94
C ALA A 530 2.48 13.79 2.69
N ARG A 531 1.71 14.25 3.69
CA ARG A 531 2.06 15.42 4.52
C ARG A 531 3.13 15.09 5.55
N GLY A 532 3.18 13.82 6.00
CA GLY A 532 4.24 13.33 6.88
C GLY A 532 5.49 13.07 6.07
N GLY A 533 6.56 13.80 6.34
CA GLY A 533 7.85 13.63 5.69
C GLY A 533 8.37 12.18 5.74
N THR A 534 9.59 11.97 5.27
CA THR A 534 10.28 10.66 5.21
C THR A 534 10.17 9.84 6.50
N ALA A 535 10.14 10.49 7.68
CA ALA A 535 10.04 9.81 8.98
C ALA A 535 8.73 9.03 9.17
N SER A 536 7.60 9.55 8.69
CA SER A 536 6.28 8.89 8.83
C SER A 536 6.17 7.65 7.94
N SER A 537 6.63 7.78 6.69
CA SER A 537 6.63 6.67 5.75
C SER A 537 7.63 5.57 6.15
N GLU A 538 8.70 5.92 6.90
CA GLU A 538 9.65 4.95 7.43
C GLU A 538 9.12 4.21 8.67
N ALA A 539 8.34 4.85 9.52
CA ALA A 539 7.78 4.24 10.73
C ALA A 539 6.55 3.37 10.44
N ALA A 540 5.74 3.71 9.43
CA ALA A 540 4.50 3.00 9.12
C ALA A 540 4.75 1.75 8.26
N ASP A 541 3.93 0.70 8.45
CA ASP A 541 3.89 -0.50 7.60
C ASP A 541 3.04 -0.31 6.34
N VAL A 542 2.07 0.60 6.42
CA VAL A 542 1.14 0.96 5.35
C VAL A 542 1.10 2.47 5.21
N VAL A 543 1.18 2.97 3.98
CA VAL A 543 1.04 4.40 3.67
C VAL A 543 -0.12 4.58 2.70
N VAL A 544 -1.07 5.41 3.07
CA VAL A 544 -2.17 5.85 2.22
C VAL A 544 -1.74 7.13 1.53
N LEU A 545 -1.73 7.14 0.20
CA LEU A 545 -1.23 8.26 -0.60
C LEU A 545 -2.25 9.39 -0.77
N THR A 546 -3.53 9.07 -0.63
CA THR A 546 -4.64 10.04 -0.71
C THR A 546 -4.87 10.74 0.62
N ASP A 547 -5.44 11.96 0.58
CA ASP A 547 -5.86 12.69 1.78
C ASP A 547 -7.30 12.27 2.18
N SER A 548 -7.54 10.95 2.31
CA SER A 548 -8.83 10.33 2.63
C SER A 548 -8.62 9.16 3.60
N LEU A 549 -9.63 8.88 4.44
CA LEU A 549 -9.65 7.75 5.37
C LEU A 549 -10.20 6.46 4.73
N GLN A 550 -11.00 6.56 3.68
CA GLN A 550 -11.64 5.41 3.04
C GLN A 550 -10.64 4.30 2.63
N PRO A 551 -9.42 4.62 2.11
CA PRO A 551 -8.44 3.60 1.77
C PRO A 551 -7.99 2.74 2.96
N VAL A 552 -8.11 3.20 4.21
CA VAL A 552 -7.78 2.40 5.39
C VAL A 552 -8.72 1.19 5.48
N ALA A 553 -10.03 1.39 5.30
CA ALA A 553 -11.00 0.29 5.28
C ALA A 553 -10.83 -0.62 4.05
N GLU A 554 -10.47 -0.04 2.89
CA GLU A 554 -10.18 -0.81 1.68
C GLU A 554 -8.91 -1.67 1.85
N ALA A 555 -7.87 -1.17 2.53
CA ALA A 555 -6.68 -1.93 2.87
C ALA A 555 -6.99 -3.20 3.67
N LEU A 556 -7.84 -3.07 4.72
CA LEU A 556 -8.30 -4.23 5.50
C LEU A 556 -9.09 -5.21 4.63
N ARG A 557 -9.96 -4.71 3.78
CA ARG A 557 -10.78 -5.52 2.87
C ARG A 557 -9.93 -6.34 1.90
N ILE A 558 -8.93 -5.69 1.29
CA ILE A 558 -7.94 -6.34 0.42
C ILE A 558 -7.17 -7.42 1.20
N ALA A 559 -6.70 -7.08 2.39
CA ALA A 559 -5.91 -7.97 3.23
C ALA A 559 -6.70 -9.24 3.64
N MET A 560 -7.92 -9.07 4.15
CA MET A 560 -8.77 -10.19 4.57
C MET A 560 -9.15 -11.09 3.40
N ARG A 561 -9.50 -10.51 2.25
CA ARG A 561 -9.79 -11.27 1.03
C ARG A 561 -8.58 -12.05 0.54
N THR A 562 -7.41 -11.42 0.50
CA THR A 562 -6.16 -12.06 0.09
C THR A 562 -5.83 -13.25 0.97
N ARG A 563 -5.90 -13.07 2.29
CA ARG A 563 -5.71 -14.16 3.27
C ARG A 563 -6.73 -15.28 3.07
N GLY A 564 -8.01 -14.95 2.84
CA GLY A 564 -9.06 -15.93 2.57
C GLY A 564 -8.77 -16.76 1.31
N ILE A 565 -8.34 -16.12 0.21
CA ILE A 565 -7.96 -16.80 -1.03
C ILE A 565 -6.74 -17.70 -0.82
N ALA A 566 -5.72 -17.21 -0.11
CA ALA A 566 -4.52 -17.98 0.19
C ALA A 566 -4.87 -19.25 1.00
N LEU A 567 -5.63 -19.09 2.09
CA LEU A 567 -6.09 -20.22 2.92
C LEU A 567 -6.93 -21.22 2.14
N GLN A 568 -7.90 -20.74 1.35
CA GLN A 568 -8.73 -21.59 0.50
C GLN A 568 -7.88 -22.40 -0.46
N SER A 569 -6.93 -21.77 -1.15
CA SER A 569 -6.04 -22.44 -2.09
C SER A 569 -5.23 -23.55 -1.42
N ILE A 570 -4.66 -23.27 -0.25
CA ILE A 570 -3.85 -24.22 0.49
C ILE A 570 -4.71 -25.40 1.01
N ILE A 571 -5.84 -25.10 1.66
CA ILE A 571 -6.68 -26.16 2.25
C ILE A 571 -7.23 -27.08 1.17
N VAL A 572 -7.75 -26.49 0.08
CA VAL A 572 -8.29 -27.29 -1.04
C VAL A 572 -7.19 -28.09 -1.72
N GLY A 573 -6.03 -27.47 -2.00
CA GLY A 573 -4.89 -28.16 -2.60
C GLY A 573 -4.39 -29.33 -1.77
N LEU A 574 -4.17 -29.12 -0.47
CA LEU A 574 -3.73 -30.20 0.44
C LEU A 574 -4.77 -31.32 0.59
N ALA A 575 -6.06 -30.96 0.64
CA ALA A 575 -7.13 -31.98 0.73
C ALA A 575 -7.19 -32.86 -0.52
N LEU A 576 -7.10 -32.25 -1.70
CA LEU A 576 -7.09 -32.98 -2.98
C LEU A 576 -5.83 -33.83 -3.13
N SER A 577 -4.64 -33.29 -2.84
CA SER A 577 -3.38 -34.08 -2.86
C SER A 577 -3.41 -35.23 -1.86
N GLY A 578 -3.92 -35.00 -0.63
CA GLY A 578 -4.08 -36.04 0.37
C GLY A 578 -5.02 -37.17 -0.08
N ALA A 579 -6.16 -36.82 -0.67
CA ALA A 579 -7.09 -37.80 -1.24
C ALA A 579 -6.45 -38.59 -2.39
N ALA A 580 -5.70 -37.95 -3.27
CA ALA A 580 -4.98 -38.58 -4.35
C ALA A 580 -3.85 -39.50 -3.85
N MET A 581 -3.14 -39.11 -2.77
CA MET A 581 -2.15 -39.99 -2.10
C MET A 581 -2.79 -41.27 -1.55
N ILE A 582 -3.95 -41.16 -0.92
CA ILE A 582 -4.70 -42.34 -0.43
C ILE A 582 -5.12 -43.24 -1.60
N ALA A 583 -5.67 -42.65 -2.68
CA ALA A 583 -6.05 -43.41 -3.87
C ALA A 583 -4.84 -44.11 -4.52
N ALA A 584 -3.67 -43.46 -4.58
CA ALA A 584 -2.42 -44.03 -5.06
C ALA A 584 -1.95 -45.19 -4.16
N ALA A 585 -2.00 -45.05 -2.83
CA ALA A 585 -1.64 -46.08 -1.88
C ALA A 585 -2.56 -47.31 -2.00
N MET A 586 -3.85 -47.10 -2.29
CA MET A 586 -4.81 -48.19 -2.55
C MET A 586 -4.63 -48.86 -3.94
N GLY A 587 -3.79 -48.27 -4.82
CA GLY A 587 -3.52 -48.81 -6.16
C GLY A 587 -4.51 -48.37 -7.24
N HIS A 588 -5.32 -47.34 -6.98
CA HIS A 588 -6.26 -46.77 -7.96
C HIS A 588 -5.62 -45.79 -8.93
N LEU A 589 -4.41 -45.28 -8.61
CA LEU A 589 -3.67 -44.35 -9.45
C LEU A 589 -2.32 -44.93 -9.86
N THR A 590 -2.02 -44.91 -11.16
CA THR A 590 -0.67 -45.15 -11.67
C THR A 590 0.21 -43.93 -11.46
N PRO A 591 1.56 -44.06 -11.42
CA PRO A 591 2.45 -42.90 -11.25
C PRO A 591 2.21 -41.79 -12.28
N VAL A 592 1.97 -42.14 -13.56
CA VAL A 592 1.69 -41.16 -14.62
C VAL A 592 0.34 -40.45 -14.40
N ALA A 593 -0.72 -41.19 -14.08
CA ALA A 593 -2.04 -40.61 -13.81
C ALA A 593 -2.00 -39.70 -12.55
N GLY A 594 -1.26 -40.13 -11.53
CA GLY A 594 -1.02 -39.34 -10.31
C GLY A 594 -0.29 -38.04 -10.61
N ALA A 595 0.73 -38.04 -11.45
CA ALA A 595 1.45 -36.86 -11.89
C ALA A 595 0.53 -35.86 -12.61
N LEU A 596 -0.25 -36.35 -13.60
CA LEU A 596 -1.18 -35.46 -14.34
C LEU A 596 -2.28 -34.88 -13.44
N LEU A 597 -2.79 -35.67 -12.49
CA LEU A 597 -3.77 -35.19 -11.52
C LEU A 597 -3.18 -34.09 -10.63
N GLN A 598 -1.95 -34.29 -10.13
CA GLN A 598 -1.28 -33.33 -9.28
C GLN A 598 -1.01 -32.03 -10.04
N GLU A 599 -0.56 -32.06 -11.29
CA GLU A 599 -0.39 -30.89 -12.13
C GLU A 599 -1.70 -30.12 -12.31
N GLY A 600 -2.82 -30.84 -12.53
CA GLY A 600 -4.14 -30.22 -12.58
C GLY A 600 -4.53 -29.51 -11.29
N ILE A 601 -4.21 -30.08 -10.12
CA ILE A 601 -4.41 -29.45 -8.82
C ILE A 601 -3.55 -28.20 -8.70
N ASP A 602 -2.27 -28.25 -9.06
CA ASP A 602 -1.33 -27.15 -8.96
C ASP A 602 -1.77 -25.95 -9.81
N VAL A 603 -2.15 -26.20 -11.06
CA VAL A 603 -2.68 -25.17 -11.96
C VAL A 603 -3.96 -24.54 -11.38
N ALA A 604 -4.89 -25.35 -10.89
CA ALA A 604 -6.15 -24.86 -10.32
C ALA A 604 -5.90 -23.97 -9.07
N VAL A 605 -4.98 -24.37 -8.22
CA VAL A 605 -4.59 -23.63 -7.00
C VAL A 605 -3.92 -22.30 -7.34
N ILE A 606 -3.02 -22.27 -8.33
CA ILE A 606 -2.37 -21.03 -8.79
C ILE A 606 -3.39 -20.09 -9.42
N LEU A 607 -4.28 -20.60 -10.27
CA LEU A 607 -5.35 -19.78 -10.87
C LEU A 607 -6.28 -19.21 -9.80
N ASN A 608 -6.59 -19.98 -8.75
CA ASN A 608 -7.36 -19.46 -7.62
C ASN A 608 -6.59 -18.38 -6.86
N ALA A 609 -5.29 -18.53 -6.62
CA ALA A 609 -4.45 -17.55 -5.95
C ALA A 609 -4.36 -16.23 -6.73
N LEU A 610 -4.30 -16.28 -8.06
CA LEU A 610 -4.29 -15.10 -8.93
C LEU A 610 -5.59 -14.27 -8.85
N ARG A 611 -6.69 -14.80 -8.29
CA ARG A 611 -7.92 -14.03 -8.01
C ARG A 611 -7.69 -12.89 -7.01
N ALA A 612 -6.61 -12.94 -6.23
CA ALA A 612 -6.22 -11.85 -5.35
C ALA A 612 -5.87 -10.55 -6.11
N LEU A 613 -5.44 -10.66 -7.38
CA LEU A 613 -5.18 -9.52 -8.27
C LEU A 613 -6.47 -8.83 -8.77
N GLY A 614 -7.57 -9.56 -8.85
CA GLY A 614 -8.83 -9.09 -9.44
C GLY A 614 -9.68 -8.28 -8.46
N GLU A 615 -10.51 -7.39 -9.00
CA GLU A 615 -11.59 -6.76 -8.27
C GLU A 615 -12.63 -7.83 -7.88
N GLY A 616 -12.92 -7.97 -6.57
CA GLY A 616 -14.02 -8.82 -6.15
C GLY A 616 -15.34 -8.20 -6.60
N ARG A 617 -16.13 -8.92 -7.37
CA ARG A 617 -17.56 -8.68 -7.44
C ARG A 617 -18.17 -8.93 -6.05
N LEU A 618 -17.95 -8.01 -5.11
CA LEU A 618 -18.81 -7.84 -3.97
C LEU A 618 -19.80 -6.76 -4.38
N GLY A 619 -21.08 -7.11 -4.38
CA GLY A 619 -22.15 -6.35 -4.93
C GLY A 619 -22.04 -4.86 -4.61
N HIS A 620 -21.91 -4.05 -5.63
CA HIS A 620 -22.46 -2.72 -5.61
C HIS A 620 -23.97 -2.91 -5.47
N SER A 621 -24.44 -2.94 -4.22
CA SER A 621 -25.81 -2.56 -3.95
C SER A 621 -25.92 -1.10 -4.40
N ARG A 622 -26.31 -0.92 -5.64
CA ARG A 622 -26.88 0.36 -6.10
C ARG A 622 -28.05 0.66 -5.18
N LYS A 623 -27.92 1.68 -4.34
CA LYS A 623 -29.05 2.55 -3.99
C LYS A 623 -28.53 3.97 -3.86
#